data_f750b57936ebbe8dd550edba3c5aa4e8
#
_entry.id   f750b57936ebbe8dd550edba3c5aa4e8
#
_cell.length_a   1.000
_cell.length_b   1.000
_cell.length_c   1.000
_cell.angle_alpha   90.00
_cell.angle_beta   90.00
_cell.angle_gamma   90.00
#
_symmetry.space_group_name_H-M   'P 1'
#
loop_
_entity.id
_entity.type
_entity.pdbx_description
1 polymer ?
#
loop_
_entity_poly.entity_id
_entity_poly.type
_entity_poly.pdbx_seq_one_letter_code
_entity_poly.pdbx_strand_id
1 'polypeptide(L)'
;MKQIGDLGRETWLHQRCEYQIETALTGFPDGDEHSWRIARSDKLDPRGKAALFELWHWRESLAEKLDRPPFKVLGNDYMIKLSEAVSEGNWQFVFESLPMGIQRRKRQGLVDALNRGMSRDLDSVPMRPKRSDTRKPLNQVELDRQEKIKKHRNEVAEELGVDPTLIATRSHVASLARDSEAKEGLLVWQKELLEPILRAVDADLD
;
A
#
# COMPACT_ATOMS: atom_id res chain seq x y z
N MET A 1 2.27 -30.76 -0.50
CA MET A 1 1.73 -31.27 0.78
C MET A 1 2.66 -32.27 1.47
N LYS A 2 3.16 -33.36 0.82
CA LYS A 2 4.12 -34.28 1.46
C LYS A 2 5.32 -33.60 2.13
N GLN A 3 5.99 -32.69 1.45
CA GLN A 3 7.18 -31.99 2.01
C GLN A 3 6.92 -31.18 3.28
N ILE A 4 5.73 -30.61 3.44
CA ILE A 4 5.39 -29.80 4.64
C ILE A 4 5.13 -30.71 5.83
N GLY A 5 4.46 -31.84 5.62
CA GLY A 5 4.26 -32.88 6.64
C GLY A 5 5.58 -33.51 7.10
N ASP A 6 6.46 -33.84 6.16
CA ASP A 6 7.78 -34.40 6.45
C ASP A 6 8.68 -33.44 7.29
N LEU A 7 8.43 -32.14 7.19
CA LEU A 7 9.10 -31.08 7.96
C LEU A 7 8.39 -30.71 9.28
N GLY A 8 7.24 -31.31 9.58
CA GLY A 8 6.44 -30.98 10.76
C GLY A 8 5.86 -29.56 10.76
N ARG A 9 5.68 -28.93 9.58
CA ARG A 9 5.26 -27.52 9.43
C ARG A 9 3.80 -27.34 9.03
N GLU A 10 2.98 -28.36 9.19
CA GLU A 10 1.55 -28.31 8.85
C GLU A 10 0.81 -27.25 9.66
N THR A 11 1.12 -27.14 10.95
CA THR A 11 0.55 -26.12 11.85
C THR A 11 0.86 -24.71 11.38
N TRP A 12 2.07 -24.46 10.87
CA TRP A 12 2.47 -23.15 10.33
C TRP A 12 1.65 -22.78 9.10
N LEU A 13 1.48 -23.75 8.19
CA LEU A 13 0.65 -23.56 7.01
C LEU A 13 -0.80 -23.28 7.41
N HIS A 14 -1.34 -24.03 8.36
CA HIS A 14 -2.72 -23.87 8.82
C HIS A 14 -2.95 -22.47 9.41
N GLN A 15 -2.12 -22.03 10.34
CA GLN A 15 -2.19 -20.69 10.91
C GLN A 15 -2.10 -19.59 9.83
N ARG A 16 -1.22 -19.80 8.83
CA ARG A 16 -1.09 -18.84 7.72
C ARG A 16 -2.34 -18.77 6.86
N CYS A 17 -2.95 -19.92 6.56
CA CYS A 17 -4.18 -19.98 5.80
C CYS A 17 -5.35 -19.34 6.57
N GLU A 18 -5.49 -19.64 7.85
CA GLU A 18 -6.51 -19.02 8.71
C GLU A 18 -6.37 -17.50 8.74
N TYR A 19 -5.16 -16.99 8.98
CA TYR A 19 -4.89 -15.55 8.96
C TYR A 19 -5.24 -14.90 7.62
N GLN A 20 -4.94 -15.57 6.49
CA GLN A 20 -5.28 -15.05 5.17
C GLN A 20 -6.80 -15.05 4.92
N ILE A 21 -7.50 -16.09 5.40
CA ILE A 21 -8.96 -16.16 5.30
C ILE A 21 -9.60 -15.06 6.15
N GLU A 22 -9.17 -14.87 7.40
CA GLU A 22 -9.64 -13.80 8.25
C GLU A 22 -9.41 -12.43 7.61
N THR A 23 -8.19 -12.19 7.11
CA THR A 23 -7.86 -10.94 6.41
C THR A 23 -8.74 -10.72 5.19
N ALA A 24 -9.04 -11.77 4.42
CA ALA A 24 -9.92 -11.67 3.27
C ALA A 24 -11.39 -11.42 3.67
N LEU A 25 -11.84 -12.00 4.77
CA LEU A 25 -13.20 -11.80 5.30
C LEU A 25 -13.43 -10.40 5.86
N THR A 26 -12.38 -9.76 6.40
CA THR A 26 -12.47 -8.35 6.82
C THR A 26 -12.62 -7.38 5.64
N GLY A 27 -12.43 -7.90 4.42
CA GLY A 27 -12.49 -7.12 3.18
C GLY A 27 -11.26 -6.24 2.98
N PHE A 28 -11.16 -5.71 1.78
CA PHE A 28 -10.21 -4.62 1.55
C PHE A 28 -10.81 -3.35 2.15
N PRO A 29 -10.05 -2.57 2.93
CA PRO A 29 -10.54 -1.27 3.37
C PRO A 29 -10.96 -0.48 2.13
N ASP A 30 -12.15 0.10 2.18
CA ASP A 30 -12.56 1.07 1.16
C ASP A 30 -11.42 2.03 0.95
N GLY A 31 -11.14 2.35 -0.32
CA GLY A 31 -9.97 3.17 -0.66
C GLY A 31 -9.94 4.42 0.23
N ASP A 32 -8.80 4.65 0.86
CA ASP A 32 -8.55 5.87 1.62
C ASP A 32 -8.94 7.09 0.76
N GLU A 33 -9.47 8.15 1.38
CA GLU A 33 -9.82 9.42 0.73
C GLU A 33 -8.67 10.00 -0.12
N HIS A 34 -7.45 9.49 0.10
CA HIS A 34 -6.24 9.83 -0.64
C HIS A 34 -5.85 8.82 -1.74
N SER A 35 -6.63 7.78 -1.99
CA SER A 35 -6.35 6.73 -2.99
C SER A 35 -6.24 7.28 -4.43
N TRP A 36 -6.83 8.44 -4.70
CA TRP A 36 -6.69 9.16 -5.96
C TRP A 36 -5.28 9.69 -6.23
N ARG A 37 -4.42 9.75 -5.17
CA ARG A 37 -3.03 10.21 -5.28
C ARG A 37 -2.14 9.11 -5.83
N ILE A 38 -2.19 8.96 -7.14
CA ILE A 38 -1.32 8.04 -7.88
C ILE A 38 0.10 8.60 -8.03
N ALA A 39 1.02 7.76 -8.48
CA ALA A 39 2.42 8.19 -8.71
C ALA A 39 2.48 9.45 -9.58
N ARG A 40 3.33 10.39 -9.21
CA ARG A 40 3.53 11.72 -9.83
C ARG A 40 2.42 12.76 -9.55
N SER A 41 1.35 12.41 -8.85
CA SER A 41 0.29 13.37 -8.51
C SER A 41 0.80 14.55 -7.67
N ASP A 42 1.86 14.35 -6.88
CA ASP A 42 2.44 15.41 -6.04
C ASP A 42 3.08 16.54 -6.86
N LYS A 43 3.46 16.28 -8.11
CA LYS A 43 4.03 17.27 -9.03
C LYS A 43 3.00 18.17 -9.70
N LEU A 44 1.73 17.78 -9.68
CA LEU A 44 0.65 18.57 -10.25
C LEU A 44 0.42 19.83 -9.41
N ASP A 45 0.07 20.90 -10.09
CA ASP A 45 -0.43 22.11 -9.44
C ASP A 45 -1.83 21.90 -8.81
N PRO A 46 -2.38 22.83 -8.06
CA PRO A 46 -3.69 22.66 -7.42
C PRO A 46 -4.81 22.34 -8.41
N ARG A 47 -4.82 22.95 -9.59
CA ARG A 47 -5.86 22.71 -10.60
C ARG A 47 -5.72 21.33 -11.24
N GLY A 48 -4.51 20.91 -11.56
CA GLY A 48 -4.23 19.55 -12.03
C GLY A 48 -4.59 18.49 -11.00
N LYS A 49 -4.37 18.75 -9.70
CA LYS A 49 -4.82 17.86 -8.63
C LYS A 49 -6.34 17.73 -8.56
N ALA A 50 -7.08 18.82 -8.73
CA ALA A 50 -8.54 18.79 -8.78
C ALA A 50 -9.04 18.00 -10.00
N ALA A 51 -8.40 18.16 -11.16
CA ALA A 51 -8.71 17.38 -12.35
C ALA A 51 -8.40 15.88 -12.14
N LEU A 52 -7.26 15.54 -11.55
CA LEU A 52 -6.89 14.16 -11.24
C LEU A 52 -7.88 13.50 -10.27
N PHE A 53 -8.31 14.23 -9.24
CA PHE A 53 -9.30 13.76 -8.29
C PHE A 53 -10.60 13.35 -8.97
N GLU A 54 -11.16 14.20 -9.83
CA GLU A 54 -12.39 13.91 -10.57
C GLU A 54 -12.23 12.79 -11.60
N LEU A 55 -11.09 12.75 -12.29
CA LEU A 55 -10.76 11.67 -13.23
C LEU A 55 -10.64 10.33 -12.52
N TRP A 56 -10.05 10.29 -11.33
CA TRP A 56 -9.89 9.08 -10.54
C TRP A 56 -11.26 8.54 -10.13
N HIS A 57 -12.13 9.36 -9.55
CA HIS A 57 -13.46 8.93 -9.14
C HIS A 57 -14.32 8.47 -10.34
N TRP A 58 -14.24 9.18 -11.46
CA TRP A 58 -14.89 8.72 -12.69
C TRP A 58 -14.38 7.35 -13.14
N ARG A 59 -13.07 7.16 -13.12
CA ARG A 59 -12.44 5.90 -13.52
C ARG A 59 -12.86 4.74 -12.63
N GLU A 60 -12.78 4.90 -11.32
CA GLU A 60 -13.15 3.85 -10.35
C GLU A 60 -14.64 3.48 -10.52
N SER A 61 -15.51 4.46 -10.56
CA SER A 61 -16.96 4.25 -10.76
C SER A 61 -17.28 3.54 -12.08
N LEU A 62 -16.54 3.85 -13.15
CA LEU A 62 -16.73 3.17 -14.44
C LEU A 62 -16.12 1.76 -14.43
N ALA A 63 -15.01 1.56 -13.75
CA ALA A 63 -14.35 0.26 -13.60
C ALA A 63 -15.27 -0.72 -12.85
N GLU A 64 -15.85 -0.27 -11.75
CA GLU A 64 -16.86 -1.01 -10.98
C GLU A 64 -18.06 -1.42 -11.85
N LYS A 65 -18.67 -0.45 -12.54
CA LYS A 65 -19.83 -0.71 -13.44
C LYS A 65 -19.52 -1.71 -14.56
N LEU A 66 -18.28 -1.76 -15.01
CA LEU A 66 -17.85 -2.64 -16.11
C LEU A 66 -17.25 -3.96 -15.59
N ASP A 67 -17.16 -4.15 -14.30
CA ASP A 67 -16.45 -5.27 -13.65
C ASP A 67 -15.04 -5.45 -14.28
N ARG A 68 -14.26 -4.37 -14.29
CA ARG A 68 -12.91 -4.34 -14.90
C ARG A 68 -11.92 -3.61 -14.02
N PRO A 69 -10.66 -4.06 -14.00
CA PRO A 69 -9.61 -3.32 -13.32
C PRO A 69 -9.51 -1.87 -13.82
N PRO A 70 -9.33 -0.88 -12.93
CA PRO A 70 -9.32 0.54 -13.28
C PRO A 70 -8.32 0.92 -14.39
N PHE A 71 -7.14 0.30 -14.41
CA PHE A 71 -6.13 0.55 -15.45
C PHE A 71 -6.56 0.13 -16.87
N LYS A 72 -7.53 -0.78 -17.00
CA LYS A 72 -8.17 -1.14 -18.29
C LYS A 72 -9.20 -0.10 -18.74
N VAL A 73 -9.65 0.75 -17.82
CA VAL A 73 -10.52 1.88 -18.16
C VAL A 73 -9.70 3.07 -18.64
N LEU A 74 -8.72 3.51 -17.85
CA LEU A 74 -7.77 4.58 -18.17
C LEU A 74 -6.49 4.40 -17.36
N GLY A 75 -5.34 4.30 -18.04
CA GLY A 75 -4.05 4.16 -17.37
C GLY A 75 -3.63 5.41 -16.61
N ASN A 76 -2.86 5.23 -15.53
CA ASN A 76 -2.38 6.33 -14.67
C ASN A 76 -1.61 7.40 -15.46
N ASP A 77 -0.79 7.00 -16.45
CA ASP A 77 -0.01 7.96 -17.26
C ASP A 77 -0.91 8.92 -18.04
N TYR A 78 -2.02 8.43 -18.59
CA TYR A 78 -2.98 9.30 -19.27
C TYR A 78 -3.71 10.22 -18.29
N MET A 79 -4.03 9.73 -17.10
CA MET A 79 -4.65 10.57 -16.06
C MET A 79 -3.74 11.74 -15.67
N ILE A 80 -2.45 11.47 -15.43
CA ILE A 80 -1.47 12.51 -15.11
C ILE A 80 -1.34 13.51 -16.26
N LYS A 81 -1.15 13.04 -17.51
CA LYS A 81 -1.03 13.92 -18.68
C LYS A 81 -2.25 14.81 -18.89
N LEU A 82 -3.46 14.26 -18.74
CA LEU A 82 -4.70 15.04 -18.84
C LEU A 82 -4.80 16.07 -17.73
N SER A 83 -4.39 15.72 -16.52
CA SER A 83 -4.41 16.63 -15.35
C SER A 83 -3.41 17.76 -15.49
N GLU A 84 -2.20 17.50 -16.00
CA GLU A 84 -1.20 18.51 -16.35
C GLU A 84 -1.75 19.45 -17.42
N ALA A 85 -2.33 18.89 -18.48
CA ALA A 85 -2.88 19.63 -19.60
C ALA A 85 -4.11 20.50 -19.24
N VAL A 86 -4.86 20.14 -18.21
CA VAL A 86 -5.93 21.00 -17.67
C VAL A 86 -5.35 22.29 -17.13
N SER A 87 -4.26 22.25 -16.40
CA SER A 87 -3.58 23.43 -15.85
C SER A 87 -2.99 24.32 -16.95
N GLU A 88 -2.51 23.72 -18.03
CA GLU A 88 -1.97 24.41 -19.20
C GLU A 88 -3.04 24.91 -20.18
N GLY A 89 -4.29 24.52 -20.00
CA GLY A 89 -5.42 24.89 -20.90
C GLY A 89 -5.42 24.16 -22.24
N ASN A 90 -4.67 23.07 -22.40
CA ASN A 90 -4.48 22.33 -23.68
C ASN A 90 -4.96 20.87 -23.62
N TRP A 91 -5.79 20.50 -22.65
CA TRP A 91 -6.23 19.12 -22.42
C TRP A 91 -6.91 18.47 -23.64
N GLN A 92 -7.53 19.26 -24.52
CA GLN A 92 -8.17 18.77 -25.75
C GLN A 92 -7.14 18.07 -26.64
N PHE A 93 -5.95 18.65 -26.79
CA PHE A 93 -4.87 18.08 -27.57
C PHE A 93 -4.38 16.73 -27.00
N VAL A 94 -4.26 16.66 -25.67
CA VAL A 94 -3.92 15.40 -24.98
C VAL A 94 -5.02 14.37 -25.12
N PHE A 95 -6.29 14.81 -25.05
CA PHE A 95 -7.43 13.93 -25.27
C PHE A 95 -7.41 13.28 -26.66
N GLU A 96 -7.06 14.01 -27.70
CA GLU A 96 -6.95 13.48 -29.08
C GLU A 96 -5.84 12.46 -29.23
N SER A 97 -4.84 12.48 -28.38
CA SER A 97 -3.76 11.48 -28.34
C SER A 97 -4.13 10.17 -27.64
N LEU A 98 -5.29 10.10 -26.97
CA LEU A 98 -5.76 8.91 -26.29
C LEU A 98 -6.11 7.78 -27.27
N PRO A 99 -6.04 6.51 -26.84
CA PRO A 99 -6.50 5.40 -27.66
C PRO A 99 -7.96 5.58 -28.15
N MET A 100 -8.21 5.28 -29.42
CA MET A 100 -9.52 5.45 -30.05
C MET A 100 -10.71 4.84 -29.29
N GLY A 101 -10.47 3.73 -28.59
CA GLY A 101 -11.51 3.11 -27.76
C GLY A 101 -11.96 3.98 -26.58
N ILE A 102 -11.06 4.79 -26.02
CA ILE A 102 -11.35 5.76 -24.96
C ILE A 102 -12.05 6.96 -25.56
N GLN A 103 -11.51 7.52 -26.63
CA GLN A 103 -12.09 8.68 -27.32
C GLN A 103 -13.55 8.47 -27.76
N ARG A 104 -13.90 7.28 -28.26
CA ARG A 104 -15.25 7.02 -28.80
C ARG A 104 -16.25 6.60 -27.72
N ARG A 105 -15.86 5.64 -26.85
CA ARG A 105 -16.80 4.98 -25.94
C ARG A 105 -16.92 5.66 -24.57
N LYS A 106 -15.91 6.42 -24.18
CA LYS A 106 -15.81 6.99 -22.83
C LYS A 106 -15.69 8.51 -22.84
N ARG A 107 -15.79 9.12 -24.03
CA ARG A 107 -15.56 10.55 -24.26
C ARG A 107 -16.35 11.41 -23.29
N GLN A 108 -17.66 11.25 -23.25
CA GLN A 108 -18.54 12.14 -22.49
C GLN A 108 -18.19 12.12 -21.01
N GLY A 109 -18.11 10.93 -20.39
CA GLY A 109 -17.81 10.82 -18.97
C GLY A 109 -16.43 11.36 -18.60
N LEU A 110 -15.43 11.19 -19.48
CA LEU A 110 -14.09 11.72 -19.27
C LEU A 110 -14.09 13.25 -19.36
N VAL A 111 -14.74 13.81 -20.38
CA VAL A 111 -14.87 15.28 -20.54
C VAL A 111 -15.64 15.89 -19.37
N ASP A 112 -16.71 15.26 -18.92
CA ASP A 112 -17.47 15.71 -17.76
C ASP A 112 -16.62 15.70 -16.49
N ALA A 113 -15.78 14.67 -16.30
CA ALA A 113 -14.85 14.61 -15.17
C ALA A 113 -13.81 15.74 -15.23
N LEU A 114 -13.23 16.01 -16.41
CA LEU A 114 -12.30 17.12 -16.59
C LEU A 114 -12.97 18.47 -16.31
N ASN A 115 -14.19 18.69 -16.81
CA ASN A 115 -14.96 19.91 -16.58
C ASN A 115 -15.26 20.11 -15.08
N ARG A 116 -15.64 19.04 -14.36
CA ARG A 116 -15.79 19.10 -12.89
C ARG A 116 -14.48 19.47 -12.21
N GLY A 117 -13.36 18.88 -12.62
CA GLY A 117 -12.04 19.21 -12.08
C GLY A 117 -11.64 20.68 -12.34
N MET A 118 -11.97 21.22 -13.51
CA MET A 118 -11.73 22.63 -13.84
C MET A 118 -12.56 23.59 -12.99
N SER A 119 -13.80 23.24 -12.66
CA SER A 119 -14.72 24.07 -11.88
C SER A 119 -14.68 23.79 -10.36
N ARG A 120 -14.01 22.72 -9.93
CA ARG A 120 -13.96 22.31 -8.53
C ARG A 120 -13.29 23.35 -7.65
N ASP A 121 -13.85 23.56 -6.47
CA ASP A 121 -13.18 24.33 -5.42
C ASP A 121 -11.92 23.58 -4.97
N LEU A 122 -10.78 24.26 -5.00
CA LEU A 122 -9.47 23.67 -4.70
C LEU A 122 -9.34 23.24 -3.25
N ASP A 123 -10.00 23.94 -2.33
CA ASP A 123 -10.00 23.60 -0.90
C ASP A 123 -10.81 22.34 -0.59
N SER A 124 -11.70 21.93 -1.51
CA SER A 124 -12.50 20.71 -1.39
C SER A 124 -11.75 19.44 -1.81
N VAL A 125 -10.53 19.55 -2.36
CA VAL A 125 -9.71 18.39 -2.72
C VAL A 125 -8.97 17.89 -1.47
N PRO A 126 -9.14 16.62 -1.04
CA PRO A 126 -8.49 16.12 0.16
C PRO A 126 -6.97 16.30 0.09
N MET A 127 -6.44 17.14 0.95
CA MET A 127 -4.99 17.33 1.06
C MET A 127 -4.40 16.22 1.91
N ARG A 128 -3.27 15.67 1.47
CA ARG A 128 -2.55 14.70 2.29
C ARG A 128 -2.24 15.34 3.64
N PRO A 129 -2.69 14.77 4.77
CA PRO A 129 -2.26 15.27 6.05
C PRO A 129 -0.74 15.34 6.05
N LYS A 130 -0.18 16.42 6.56
CA LYS A 130 1.28 16.48 6.80
C LYS A 130 1.60 15.18 7.52
N ARG A 131 2.58 14.42 7.00
CA ARG A 131 3.02 13.17 7.62
C ARG A 131 3.10 13.43 9.12
N SER A 132 2.14 12.88 9.86
CA SER A 132 2.29 12.89 11.30
C SER A 132 3.60 12.18 11.60
N ASP A 133 4.34 12.70 12.53
CA ASP A 133 5.69 12.28 12.92
C ASP A 133 5.76 10.84 13.48
N THR A 134 4.74 10.04 13.19
CA THR A 134 4.55 8.64 13.64
C THR A 134 5.59 7.66 13.06
N ARG A 135 6.41 8.11 12.11
CA ARG A 135 7.56 7.34 11.61
C ARG A 135 8.85 8.10 11.86
N LYS A 136 9.08 8.50 13.10
CA LYS A 136 10.42 8.94 13.47
C LYS A 136 11.44 7.87 13.08
N PRO A 137 12.61 8.24 12.56
CA PRO A 137 13.70 7.28 12.40
C PRO A 137 13.92 6.54 13.73
N LEU A 138 14.35 5.29 13.65
CA LEU A 138 14.73 4.54 14.84
C LEU A 138 15.88 5.29 15.54
N ASN A 139 15.80 5.44 16.86
CA ASN A 139 16.89 5.94 17.66
C ASN A 139 18.02 4.88 17.79
N GLN A 140 19.14 5.20 18.39
CA GLN A 140 20.28 4.28 18.46
C GLN A 140 19.95 2.98 19.19
N VAL A 141 19.22 3.05 20.29
CA VAL A 141 18.80 1.88 21.07
C VAL A 141 17.87 0.98 20.25
N GLU A 142 16.91 1.58 19.55
CA GLU A 142 16.00 0.84 18.66
C GLU A 142 16.74 0.22 17.47
N LEU A 143 17.79 0.88 16.95
CA LEU A 143 18.65 0.32 15.88
C LEU A 143 19.42 -0.89 16.37
N ASP A 144 20.00 -0.80 17.57
CA ASP A 144 20.76 -1.91 18.17
C ASP A 144 19.83 -3.11 18.45
N ARG A 145 18.60 -2.86 18.94
CA ARG A 145 17.55 -3.88 19.09
C ARG A 145 17.18 -4.51 17.74
N GLN A 146 16.98 -3.66 16.73
CA GLN A 146 16.65 -4.12 15.38
C GLN A 146 17.72 -5.08 14.84
N GLU A 147 18.99 -4.77 14.99
CA GLU A 147 20.08 -5.63 14.53
C GLU A 147 20.15 -6.96 15.32
N LYS A 148 19.94 -6.93 16.64
CA LYS A 148 19.87 -8.15 17.47
C LYS A 148 18.72 -9.07 17.01
N ILE A 149 17.52 -8.52 16.84
CA ILE A 149 16.33 -9.29 16.38
C ILE A 149 16.56 -9.84 14.97
N LYS A 150 17.09 -9.02 14.06
CA LYS A 150 17.39 -9.41 12.68
C LYS A 150 18.42 -10.54 12.63
N LYS A 151 19.48 -10.47 13.43
CA LYS A 151 20.52 -11.49 13.50
C LYS A 151 19.93 -12.82 13.95
N HIS A 152 19.22 -12.84 15.07
CA HIS A 152 18.57 -14.05 15.59
C HIS A 152 17.58 -14.64 14.57
N ARG A 153 16.72 -13.79 13.96
CA ARG A 153 15.80 -14.24 12.91
C ARG A 153 16.53 -14.94 11.76
N ASN A 154 17.67 -14.39 11.33
CA ASN A 154 18.42 -14.96 10.21
C ASN A 154 19.08 -16.30 10.61
N GLU A 155 19.62 -16.41 11.83
CA GLU A 155 20.19 -17.66 12.37
C GLU A 155 19.12 -18.76 12.43
N VAL A 156 17.95 -18.46 12.99
CA VAL A 156 16.80 -19.39 13.04
C VAL A 156 16.31 -19.76 11.64
N ALA A 157 16.29 -18.82 10.72
CA ALA A 157 15.86 -19.08 9.33
C ALA A 157 16.84 -20.02 8.61
N GLU A 158 18.16 -19.86 8.84
CA GLU A 158 19.20 -20.73 8.29
C GLU A 158 19.08 -22.15 8.86
N GLU A 159 18.94 -22.30 10.18
CA GLU A 159 18.74 -23.60 10.84
C GLU A 159 17.49 -24.33 10.31
N LEU A 160 16.42 -23.60 10.07
CA LEU A 160 15.16 -24.15 9.56
C LEU A 160 15.14 -24.33 8.04
N GLY A 161 16.13 -23.78 7.30
CA GLY A 161 16.16 -23.80 5.84
C GLY A 161 14.99 -23.04 5.22
N VAL A 162 14.61 -21.88 5.77
CA VAL A 162 13.52 -21.04 5.27
C VAL A 162 13.99 -19.61 4.97
N ASP A 163 13.23 -18.89 4.14
CA ASP A 163 13.49 -17.46 3.96
C ASP A 163 13.22 -16.70 5.27
N PRO A 164 14.14 -15.85 5.74
CA PRO A 164 13.97 -15.09 6.97
C PRO A 164 12.71 -14.20 6.99
N THR A 165 12.22 -13.76 5.83
CA THR A 165 11.01 -12.94 5.74
C THR A 165 9.73 -13.69 6.08
N LEU A 166 9.76 -15.03 6.02
CA LEU A 166 8.66 -15.87 6.50
C LEU A 166 8.52 -15.79 8.02
N ILE A 167 9.63 -15.68 8.76
CA ILE A 167 9.60 -15.54 10.21
C ILE A 167 9.16 -14.11 10.59
N ALA A 168 9.86 -13.10 10.04
CA ALA A 168 9.48 -11.70 10.24
C ALA A 168 9.96 -10.85 9.07
N THR A 169 9.09 -10.03 8.53
CA THR A 169 9.44 -9.05 7.49
C THR A 169 10.33 -7.94 8.07
N ARG A 170 10.96 -7.14 7.20
CA ARG A 170 11.73 -5.96 7.63
C ARG A 170 10.89 -4.99 8.48
N SER A 171 9.62 -4.81 8.11
CA SER A 171 8.70 -3.94 8.87
C SER A 171 8.37 -4.52 10.23
N HIS A 172 8.14 -5.83 10.34
CA HIS A 172 7.93 -6.50 11.63
C HIS A 172 9.13 -6.32 12.55
N VAL A 173 10.35 -6.56 12.06
CA VAL A 173 11.58 -6.38 12.84
C VAL A 173 11.74 -4.93 13.33
N ALA A 174 11.42 -3.93 12.49
CA ALA A 174 11.48 -2.52 12.88
C ALA A 174 10.39 -2.16 13.91
N SER A 175 9.19 -2.74 13.79
CA SER A 175 8.11 -2.54 14.78
C SER A 175 8.46 -3.16 16.13
N LEU A 176 8.97 -4.40 16.14
CA LEU A 176 9.42 -5.10 17.33
C LEU A 176 10.59 -4.39 18.05
N ALA A 177 11.44 -3.72 17.27
CA ALA A 177 12.54 -2.94 17.85
C ALA A 177 12.05 -1.69 18.61
N ARG A 178 10.90 -1.13 18.21
CA ARG A 178 10.28 0.03 18.87
C ARG A 178 9.42 -0.38 20.06
N ASP A 179 8.68 -1.46 19.89
CA ASP A 179 7.67 -1.90 20.83
C ASP A 179 7.56 -3.42 20.79
N SER A 180 7.83 -4.04 21.93
CA SER A 180 7.74 -5.50 22.07
C SER A 180 6.31 -6.02 21.94
N GLU A 181 5.29 -5.19 22.20
CA GLU A 181 3.90 -5.56 22.01
C GLU A 181 3.52 -5.68 20.51
N ALA A 182 4.35 -5.15 19.60
CA ALA A 182 4.18 -5.35 18.16
C ALA A 182 4.24 -6.84 17.74
N LYS A 183 4.67 -7.74 18.65
CA LYS A 183 4.57 -9.20 18.48
C LYS A 183 3.16 -9.71 18.29
N GLU A 184 2.14 -8.96 18.72
CA GLU A 184 0.73 -9.34 18.52
C GLU A 184 0.33 -9.42 17.03
N GLY A 185 1.04 -8.73 16.15
CA GLY A 185 0.90 -8.84 14.69
C GLY A 185 1.53 -10.08 14.05
N LEU A 186 2.19 -10.96 14.84
CA LEU A 186 2.81 -12.17 14.37
C LEU A 186 1.93 -13.39 14.60
N LEU A 187 2.09 -14.42 13.74
CA LEU A 187 1.50 -15.74 13.97
C LEU A 187 2.12 -16.43 15.18
N VAL A 188 1.43 -17.40 15.78
CA VAL A 188 1.90 -18.09 17.00
C VAL A 188 3.28 -18.70 16.81
N TRP A 189 3.51 -19.44 15.73
CA TRP A 189 4.82 -20.06 15.44
C TRP A 189 5.93 -19.01 15.22
N GLN A 190 5.61 -17.84 14.69
CA GLN A 190 6.57 -16.74 14.51
C GLN A 190 6.95 -16.12 15.85
N LYS A 191 5.96 -15.96 16.77
CA LYS A 191 6.18 -15.51 18.15
C LYS A 191 7.10 -16.47 18.87
N GLU A 192 6.82 -17.77 18.80
CA GLU A 192 7.62 -18.82 19.43
C GLU A 192 9.10 -18.80 18.99
N LEU A 193 9.35 -18.63 17.71
CA LEU A 193 10.72 -18.55 17.17
C LEU A 193 11.47 -17.29 17.58
N LEU A 194 10.77 -16.18 17.78
CA LEU A 194 11.38 -14.90 18.15
C LEU A 194 11.38 -14.64 19.67
N GLU A 195 10.63 -15.41 20.45
CA GLU A 195 10.50 -15.22 21.90
C GLU A 195 11.84 -15.13 22.64
N PRO A 196 12.85 -15.99 22.37
CA PRO A 196 14.13 -15.91 23.08
C PRO A 196 14.82 -14.57 22.92
N ILE A 197 14.84 -14.01 21.71
CA ILE A 197 15.48 -12.72 21.44
C ILE A 197 14.65 -11.56 21.96
N LEU A 198 13.33 -11.64 21.88
CA LEU A 198 12.44 -10.58 22.36
C LEU A 198 12.59 -10.41 23.88
N ARG A 199 12.61 -11.50 24.63
CA ARG A 199 12.89 -11.45 26.07
C ARG A 199 14.27 -10.88 26.40
N ALA A 200 15.30 -11.26 25.62
CA ALA A 200 16.65 -10.75 25.85
C ALA A 200 16.76 -9.25 25.60
N VAL A 201 16.14 -8.71 24.53
CA VAL A 201 16.20 -7.28 24.24
C VAL A 201 15.27 -6.44 25.13
N ASP A 202 14.24 -7.03 25.73
CA ASP A 202 13.39 -6.34 26.70
C ASP A 202 14.09 -6.24 28.07
N ALA A 203 14.81 -7.29 28.48
CA ALA A 203 15.61 -7.28 29.70
C ALA A 203 16.79 -6.28 29.69
N ASP A 204 17.24 -5.85 28.51
CA ASP A 204 18.28 -4.82 28.36
C ASP A 204 17.73 -3.38 28.61
N LEU A 205 16.42 -3.23 28.86
CA LEU A 205 15.76 -1.93 29.08
C LEU A 205 15.45 -1.63 30.55
N ASP A 206 15.49 -2.66 31.42
CA ASP A 206 15.30 -2.56 32.88
C ASP A 206 16.64 -2.37 33.59
#